data_d457b622ed2aa74cfdc4e4fb83e841f2
#
_entry.id   d457b622ed2aa74cfdc4e4fb83e841f2
#
_cell.length_a   1.000
_cell.length_b   1.000
_cell.length_c   1.000
_cell.angle_alpha   90.00
_cell.angle_beta   90.00
_cell.angle_gamma   90.00
#
_symmetry.space_group_name_H-M   'P 1'
#
loop_
_entity.id
_entity.type
_entity.pdbx_description
1 polymer ?
#
loop_
_entity_poly.entity_id
_entity_poly.type
_entity_poly.pdbx_seq_one_letter_code
_entity_poly.pdbx_strand_id
1 'polypeptide(L)' 'MVVRCNHCGLYFFEEDSGTYYTPDTDYYGTNKIMCCPNCGCTELEDIANDDEGLVDYLNKLNEKGEIKWK' A
#
# COMPACT_ATOMS: atom_id res chain seq x y z
N MET A 1 -6.62 -5.40 -4.31
CA MET A 1 -5.21 -5.76 -4.55
C MET A 1 -4.41 -5.49 -3.29
N VAL A 2 -3.49 -6.38 -2.97
CA VAL A 2 -2.59 -6.20 -1.83
C VAL A 2 -1.33 -5.50 -2.30
N VAL A 3 -0.91 -4.49 -1.56
CA VAL A 3 0.24 -3.64 -1.88
C VAL A 3 1.18 -3.62 -0.67
N ARG A 4 2.46 -3.53 -0.94
CA ARG A 4 3.48 -3.43 0.09
C ARG A 4 4.28 -2.15 -0.11
N CYS A 5 4.50 -1.43 0.98
CA CYS A 5 5.41 -0.28 0.95
C CYS A 5 6.86 -0.76 0.98
N ASN A 6 7.67 -0.33 0.00
CA ASN A 6 9.08 -0.69 -0.06
C ASN A 6 9.94 0.04 0.96
N HIS A 7 9.41 1.10 1.58
CA HIS A 7 10.14 1.87 2.57
C HIS A 7 9.97 1.31 3.99
N CYS A 8 8.73 1.16 4.44
CA CYS A 8 8.47 0.70 5.82
C CYS A 8 8.04 -0.77 5.91
N GLY A 9 7.78 -1.42 4.79
CA GLY A 9 7.40 -2.82 4.75
C GLY A 9 5.95 -3.10 5.13
N LEU A 10 5.10 -2.08 5.23
CA LEU A 10 3.70 -2.27 5.56
C LEU A 10 2.95 -2.90 4.39
N TYR A 11 2.17 -3.94 4.69
CA TYR A 11 1.21 -4.51 3.75
C TYR A 11 -0.15 -3.88 3.97
N PHE A 12 -0.86 -3.58 2.92
CA PHE A 12 -2.20 -3.00 3.01
C PHE A 12 -2.98 -3.24 1.72
N PHE A 13 -4.29 -3.07 1.78
CA PHE A 13 -5.12 -3.09 0.58
C PHE A 13 -4.99 -1.77 -0.16
N GLU A 14 -5.07 -1.84 -1.47
CA GLU A 14 -5.04 -0.66 -2.33
C GLU A 14 -6.06 0.41 -1.90
N GLU A 15 -7.24 -0.01 -1.52
CA GLU A 15 -8.32 0.88 -1.06
C GLU A 15 -8.00 1.57 0.27
N ASP A 16 -7.08 1.02 1.05
CA ASP A 16 -6.62 1.61 2.32
C ASP A 16 -5.43 2.54 2.15
N SER A 17 -4.94 2.70 0.93
CA SER A 17 -3.80 3.57 0.67
C SER A 17 -4.12 5.04 0.92
N GLY A 18 -3.09 5.80 1.25
CA GLY A 18 -3.18 7.25 1.27
C GLY A 18 -3.09 7.82 -0.14
N THR A 19 -3.35 9.10 -0.26
CA THR A 19 -3.23 9.80 -1.54
C THR A 19 -2.21 10.93 -1.42
N TYR A 20 -1.27 10.93 -2.34
CA TYR A 20 -0.30 12.00 -2.46
C TYR A 20 -0.63 12.83 -3.70
N TYR A 21 -0.75 14.14 -3.53
CA TYR A 21 -1.03 15.05 -4.63
C TYR A 21 0.27 15.71 -5.05
N THR A 22 0.68 15.47 -6.30
CA THR A 22 1.84 16.16 -6.83
C THR A 22 1.41 17.49 -7.43
N PRO A 23 2.24 18.54 -7.30
CA PRO A 23 1.96 19.83 -7.94
C PRO A 23 2.27 19.81 -9.43
N ASP A 24 2.43 18.66 -9.99
CA ASP A 24 2.79 18.51 -11.37
C ASP A 24 1.63 18.97 -12.25
N THR A 25 1.89 19.99 -13.00
CA THR A 25 0.88 20.65 -13.79
C THR A 25 0.56 19.88 -15.05
N ASP A 26 -0.30 18.97 -14.87
CA ASP A 26 -1.19 18.62 -15.92
C ASP A 26 -2.19 19.75 -16.11
N TYR A 27 -2.88 19.78 -17.23
CA TYR A 27 -3.90 20.74 -17.55
C TYR A 27 -4.95 20.90 -16.45
N TYR A 28 -5.09 19.94 -15.59
CA TYR A 28 -6.01 19.93 -14.46
C TYR A 28 -5.34 20.14 -13.11
N GLY A 29 -4.07 20.36 -13.08
CA GLY A 29 -3.38 20.90 -11.94
C GLY A 29 -2.79 19.93 -10.94
N THR A 30 -3.28 18.71 -10.80
CA THR A 30 -2.76 17.76 -9.82
C THR A 30 -2.89 16.32 -10.29
N ASN A 31 -1.83 15.54 -10.08
CA ASN A 31 -1.88 14.10 -10.22
C ASN A 31 -2.02 13.46 -8.85
N LYS A 32 -2.89 12.47 -8.76
CA LYS A 32 -3.05 11.68 -7.54
C LYS A 32 -2.15 10.45 -7.63
N ILE A 33 -1.31 10.27 -6.64
CA ILE A 33 -0.45 9.10 -6.53
C ILE A 33 -0.79 8.39 -5.24
N MET A 34 -0.95 7.06 -5.33
CA MET A 34 -1.18 6.22 -4.18
C MET A 34 0.09 6.19 -3.32
N CYS A 35 -0.05 6.33 -2.02
CA CYS A 35 1.08 6.28 -1.10
C CYS A 35 0.78 5.41 0.11
N CYS A 36 1.84 5.05 0.84
CA CYS A 36 1.71 4.29 2.07
C CYS A 36 0.94 5.09 3.12
N PRO A 37 -0.10 4.52 3.73
CA PRO A 37 -0.87 5.24 4.75
C PRO A 37 -0.10 5.44 6.06
N ASN A 38 1.02 4.76 6.23
CA ASN A 38 1.84 4.87 7.44
C ASN A 38 2.98 5.88 7.30
N CYS A 39 3.79 5.75 6.25
CA CYS A 39 4.98 6.61 6.09
C CYS A 39 4.85 7.64 4.96
N GLY A 40 3.83 7.53 4.13
CA GLY A 40 3.61 8.46 3.01
C GLY A 40 4.50 8.22 1.80
N CYS A 41 5.25 7.13 1.77
CA CYS A 41 6.12 6.80 0.65
C CYS A 41 5.31 6.37 -0.57
N THR A 42 5.71 6.81 -1.75
CA THR A 42 5.05 6.44 -3.00
C THR A 42 5.65 5.22 -3.67
N GLU A 43 6.74 4.69 -3.13
CA GLU A 43 7.36 3.47 -3.63
C GLU A 43 6.62 2.24 -3.13
N LEU A 44 5.61 1.83 -3.87
CA LEU A 44 4.75 0.71 -3.51
C LEU A 44 4.94 -0.42 -4.52
N GLU A 45 4.81 -1.65 -4.02
CA GLU A 45 4.90 -2.85 -4.84
C GLU A 45 3.57 -3.59 -4.81
N ASP A 46 3.08 -3.94 -6.00
CA ASP A 46 1.88 -4.77 -6.12
C ASP A 46 2.24 -6.22 -5.80
N ILE A 47 1.61 -6.77 -4.77
CA ILE A 47 1.92 -8.12 -4.31
C ILE A 47 1.03 -9.15 -5.02
N ALA A 48 -0.29 -8.98 -4.91
CA ALA A 48 -1.24 -9.89 -5.52
C ALA A 48 -2.65 -9.32 -5.45
N ASN A 49 -3.56 -9.97 -6.17
CA ASN A 49 -4.98 -9.67 -6.05
C ASN A 49 -5.50 -10.08 -4.68
N ASP A 50 -6.66 -9.52 -4.29
CA ASP A 50 -7.34 -9.84 -3.05
C ASP A 50 -7.86 -11.27 -3.09
N ASP A 51 -6.99 -12.21 -2.77
CA ASP A 51 -7.32 -13.62 -2.66
C ASP A 51 -7.47 -13.97 -1.18
N GLU A 52 -8.56 -14.63 -0.82
CA GLU A 52 -8.81 -15.02 0.56
C GLU A 52 -7.66 -15.84 1.14
N GLY A 53 -7.10 -16.73 0.35
CA GLY A 53 -5.95 -17.55 0.80
C GLY A 53 -4.73 -16.70 1.09
N LEU A 54 -4.46 -15.70 0.27
CA LEU A 54 -3.34 -14.79 0.47
C LEU A 54 -3.58 -13.91 1.69
N VAL A 55 -4.78 -13.37 1.84
CA VAL A 55 -5.13 -12.52 2.98
C VAL A 55 -4.97 -13.28 4.28
N ASP A 56 -5.45 -14.52 4.35
CA ASP A 56 -5.28 -15.36 5.51
C ASP A 56 -3.81 -15.63 5.82
N TYR A 57 -3.00 -15.88 4.80
CA TYR A 57 -1.57 -16.09 4.95
C TYR A 57 -0.89 -14.86 5.52
N LEU A 58 -1.20 -13.68 4.99
CA LEU A 58 -0.64 -12.43 5.46
C LEU A 58 -1.07 -12.11 6.89
N ASN A 59 -2.32 -12.37 7.24
CA ASN A 59 -2.80 -12.20 8.60
C ASN A 59 -2.05 -13.08 9.59
N LYS A 60 -1.74 -14.31 9.22
CA LYS A 60 -0.94 -15.22 10.05
C LYS A 60 0.47 -14.69 10.25
N LEU A 61 1.10 -14.17 9.20
CA LEU A 61 2.43 -13.57 9.30
C LEU A 61 2.41 -12.33 10.20
N ASN A 62 1.37 -11.52 10.10
CA ASN A 62 1.20 -10.36 10.96
C ASN A 62 1.06 -10.75 12.43
N GLU A 63 0.29 -11.80 12.74
CA GLU A 63 0.15 -12.31 14.10
C GLU A 63 1.48 -12.82 14.67
N LYS A 64 2.32 -13.37 13.82
CA LYS A 64 3.65 -13.84 14.21
C LYS A 64 4.67 -12.70 14.34
N GLY A 65 4.31 -11.51 13.89
CA GLY A 65 5.21 -10.36 13.89
C GLY A 65 6.23 -10.37 12.75
N GLU A 66 6.06 -11.21 11.75
CA GLU A 66 6.97 -11.28 10.61
C GLU A 66 6.75 -10.16 9.60
N ILE A 67 5.54 -9.64 9.52
CA ILE A 67 5.20 -8.51 8.65
C ILE A 67 4.31 -7.54 9.41
N LYS A 68 4.21 -6.34 8.86
CA LYS A 68 3.23 -5.35 9.34
C LYS A 68 2.05 -5.35 8.37
N TRP A 69 0.87 -5.52 8.92
CA TRP A 69 -0.36 -5.53 8.15
C TRP A 69 -1.32 -4.51 8.74
N LYS A 70 -1.89 -3.72 7.87
CA LYS A 70 -2.83 -2.73 8.32
C LYS A 70 -4.26 -3.28 8.31
#